data_bd78b366dbb080ce96714e02aff20f41
#
_entry.id   bd78b366dbb080ce96714e02aff20f41
#
_cell.length_a   1.000
_cell.length_b   1.000
_cell.length_c   1.000
_cell.angle_alpha   90.00
_cell.angle_beta   90.00
_cell.angle_gamma   90.00
#
_symmetry.space_group_name_H-M   'P 1'
#
loop_
_entity.id
_entity.type
_entity.pdbx_description
1 polymer ?
#
loop_
_entity_poly.entity_id
_entity_poly.type
_entity_poly.pdbx_seq_one_letter_code
_entity_poly.pdbx_strand_id
1 'polypeptide(L)'
;RALFRRGYDVFRLNFRDHGRSHHLNPGIFYAARLPEIFEAVRAAARFAIALPVFLIGFSLGANFALRVALRCAQNPIPGLKHVVAISPVLDPEESTSRADRHPVIRRYFMKKWRRSLGIKEALFPGLYDFGPLLELKTIQATTEALLKRYSDYPSARDYFRAYTLTGDALSGLPLPTTLLAAADDPIIPVHDFRGLRLPPSTHVVVCPHGGHNGFLEGIRLCSRYEQDLPDLFDRILAAPSGSS
;
A
#
# COMPACT_ATOMS: atom_id res chain seq x y z
N ARG A 1 -13.81 -4.25 10.32
CA ARG A 1 -14.96 -4.74 11.12
C ARG A 1 -15.10 -6.27 11.00
N ALA A 2 -15.02 -6.86 9.80
CA ALA A 2 -15.15 -8.31 9.60
C ALA A 2 -14.14 -9.10 10.46
N LEU A 3 -12.87 -8.81 10.34
CA LEU A 3 -11.81 -9.46 11.14
C LEU A 3 -12.04 -9.29 12.66
N PHE A 4 -12.36 -8.07 13.10
CA PHE A 4 -12.63 -7.83 14.53
C PHE A 4 -13.82 -8.67 15.06
N ARG A 5 -14.89 -8.80 14.26
CA ARG A 5 -16.03 -9.65 14.61
C ARG A 5 -15.68 -11.15 14.66
N ARG A 6 -14.61 -11.55 13.96
CA ARG A 6 -14.09 -12.93 13.97
C ARG A 6 -13.08 -13.19 15.11
N GLY A 7 -12.83 -12.18 15.97
CA GLY A 7 -11.92 -12.30 17.12
C GLY A 7 -10.47 -11.88 16.86
N TYR A 8 -10.19 -11.24 15.73
CA TYR A 8 -8.87 -10.70 15.46
C TYR A 8 -8.69 -9.30 16.02
N ASP A 9 -7.58 -9.03 16.68
CA ASP A 9 -7.14 -7.65 16.94
C ASP A 9 -6.70 -6.98 15.65
N VAL A 10 -7.11 -5.72 15.48
CA VAL A 10 -6.85 -4.98 14.23
C VAL A 10 -6.11 -3.68 14.51
N PHE A 11 -4.85 -3.62 14.08
CA PHE A 11 -4.04 -2.42 14.05
C PHE A 11 -4.17 -1.73 12.70
N ARG A 12 -4.51 -0.44 12.68
CA ARG A 12 -4.52 0.36 11.47
C ARG A 12 -3.35 1.34 11.49
N LEU A 13 -2.36 1.09 10.64
CA LEU A 13 -1.22 1.97 10.45
C LEU A 13 -1.61 3.15 9.56
N ASN A 14 -1.46 4.37 10.05
CA ASN A 14 -1.49 5.58 9.24
C ASN A 14 -0.08 5.92 8.80
N PHE A 15 0.11 6.15 7.50
CA PHE A 15 1.36 6.70 7.01
C PHE A 15 1.57 8.12 7.50
N ARG A 16 2.82 8.59 7.44
CA ARG A 16 3.16 10.01 7.65
C ARG A 16 2.20 10.88 6.82
N ASP A 17 1.75 11.99 7.38
CA ASP A 17 0.82 12.93 6.76
C ASP A 17 -0.54 12.34 6.33
N HIS A 18 -0.90 11.15 6.84
CA HIS A 18 -2.21 10.56 6.64
C HIS A 18 -3.03 10.58 7.94
N GLY A 19 -4.35 10.72 7.80
CA GLY A 19 -5.23 10.86 8.95
C GLY A 19 -4.95 12.15 9.73
N ARG A 20 -4.53 12.00 10.99
CA ARG A 20 -4.18 13.13 11.89
C ARG A 20 -2.70 13.14 12.29
N SER A 21 -1.82 12.58 11.47
CA SER A 21 -0.40 12.39 11.83
C SER A 21 0.54 13.51 11.37
N HIS A 22 0.04 14.57 10.73
CA HIS A 22 0.87 15.65 10.17
C HIS A 22 1.78 16.36 11.19
N HIS A 23 1.31 16.50 12.44
CA HIS A 23 2.04 17.17 13.51
C HIS A 23 3.16 16.33 14.14
N LEU A 24 3.16 15.02 13.91
CA LEU A 24 4.08 14.08 14.55
C LEU A 24 5.51 14.15 14.01
N ASN A 25 5.70 14.74 12.84
CA ASN A 25 7.01 14.79 12.20
C ASN A 25 7.10 15.98 11.24
N PRO A 26 8.20 16.76 11.23
CA PRO A 26 8.36 17.85 10.28
C PRO A 26 8.50 17.38 8.82
N GLY A 27 9.13 16.23 8.56
CA GLY A 27 9.30 15.73 7.20
C GLY A 27 8.00 15.34 6.53
N ILE A 28 7.96 15.40 5.18
CA ILE A 28 6.80 14.99 4.38
C ILE A 28 6.83 13.51 4.01
N PHE A 29 5.66 12.98 3.65
CA PHE A 29 5.50 11.61 3.20
C PHE A 29 6.12 11.38 1.81
N TYR A 30 6.85 10.26 1.68
CA TYR A 30 7.33 9.71 0.41
C TYR A 30 7.02 8.23 0.31
N ALA A 31 6.43 7.78 -0.80
CA ALA A 31 6.12 6.37 -1.03
C ALA A 31 7.36 5.47 -1.10
N ALA A 32 8.52 6.02 -1.47
CA ALA A 32 9.78 5.28 -1.49
C ALA A 32 10.35 4.98 -0.09
N ARG A 33 9.89 5.65 0.98
CA ARG A 33 10.44 5.55 2.34
C ARG A 33 9.98 4.29 3.07
N LEU A 34 10.58 3.14 2.73
CA LEU A 34 10.26 1.85 3.35
C LEU A 34 10.68 1.71 4.81
N PRO A 35 11.86 2.21 5.27
CA PRO A 35 12.34 1.94 6.63
C PRO A 35 11.34 2.33 7.72
N GLU A 36 10.69 3.49 7.59
CA GLU A 36 9.70 3.98 8.55
C GLU A 36 8.50 3.04 8.66
N ILE A 37 8.00 2.55 7.53
CA ILE A 37 6.85 1.64 7.49
C ILE A 37 7.24 0.26 8.02
N PHE A 38 8.42 -0.23 7.67
CA PHE A 38 8.94 -1.50 8.18
C PHE A 38 9.02 -1.49 9.70
N GLU A 39 9.62 -0.45 10.29
CA GLU A 39 9.72 -0.31 11.74
C GLU A 39 8.36 -0.17 12.43
N ALA A 40 7.41 0.53 11.80
CA ALA A 40 6.06 0.66 12.32
C ALA A 40 5.32 -0.70 12.33
N VAL A 41 5.43 -1.48 11.26
CA VAL A 41 4.87 -2.85 11.20
C VAL A 41 5.54 -3.75 12.24
N ARG A 42 6.87 -3.68 12.37
CA ARG A 42 7.62 -4.45 13.37
C ARG A 42 7.22 -4.07 14.80
N ALA A 43 7.03 -2.78 15.06
CA ALA A 43 6.55 -2.31 16.36
C ALA A 43 5.12 -2.80 16.65
N ALA A 44 4.20 -2.72 15.67
CA ALA A 44 2.84 -3.26 15.80
C ALA A 44 2.84 -4.77 16.08
N ALA A 45 3.70 -5.55 15.39
CA ALA A 45 3.82 -6.99 15.60
C ALA A 45 4.28 -7.36 17.02
N ARG A 46 5.04 -6.49 17.69
CA ARG A 46 5.45 -6.72 19.10
C ARG A 46 4.29 -6.73 20.08
N PHE A 47 3.19 -6.05 19.79
CA PHE A 47 1.99 -6.12 20.63
C PHE A 47 1.28 -7.47 20.54
N ALA A 48 1.55 -8.26 19.52
CA ALA A 48 0.93 -9.56 19.33
C ALA A 48 1.46 -10.66 20.29
N ILE A 49 2.54 -10.42 21.01
CA ILE A 49 3.17 -11.30 22.03
C ILE A 49 3.01 -12.80 21.70
N ALA A 50 3.86 -13.31 20.79
CA ALA A 50 3.87 -14.70 20.31
C ALA A 50 2.60 -15.15 19.54
N LEU A 51 1.66 -14.26 19.25
CA LEU A 51 0.49 -14.54 18.43
C LEU A 51 0.83 -14.39 16.93
N PRO A 52 0.10 -15.09 16.05
CA PRO A 52 0.27 -14.94 14.61
C PRO A 52 -0.19 -13.55 14.15
N VAL A 53 0.60 -12.96 13.27
CA VAL A 53 0.37 -11.64 12.67
C VAL A 53 0.09 -11.79 11.18
N PHE A 54 -0.87 -11.03 10.67
CA PHE A 54 -1.21 -10.93 9.26
C PHE A 54 -1.07 -9.48 8.82
N LEU A 55 -0.40 -9.24 7.70
CA LEU A 55 -0.23 -7.90 7.14
C LEU A 55 -1.15 -7.71 5.94
N ILE A 56 -2.04 -6.73 6.00
CA ILE A 56 -2.95 -6.39 4.90
C ILE A 56 -2.62 -5.00 4.41
N GLY A 57 -2.43 -4.85 3.11
CA GLY A 57 -2.25 -3.56 2.45
C GLY A 57 -3.26 -3.33 1.34
N PHE A 58 -3.62 -2.06 1.10
CA PHE A 58 -4.49 -1.63 0.02
C PHE A 58 -3.77 -0.61 -0.87
N SER A 59 -3.83 -0.77 -2.19
CA SER A 59 -3.26 0.16 -3.16
C SER A 59 -1.77 0.46 -2.85
N LEU A 60 -1.39 1.69 -2.56
CA LEU A 60 -0.04 2.05 -2.11
C LEU A 60 0.35 1.33 -0.81
N GLY A 61 -0.63 1.10 0.10
CA GLY A 61 -0.40 0.29 1.30
C GLY A 61 -0.07 -1.16 0.98
N ALA A 62 -0.61 -1.70 -0.10
CA ALA A 62 -0.29 -3.04 -0.59
C ALA A 62 1.12 -3.10 -1.19
N ASN A 63 1.56 -2.05 -1.91
CA ASN A 63 2.94 -1.92 -2.34
C ASN A 63 3.89 -1.93 -1.12
N PHE A 64 3.60 -1.15 -0.09
CA PHE A 64 4.38 -1.19 1.15
C PHE A 64 4.37 -2.56 1.82
N ALA A 65 3.22 -3.24 1.89
CA ALA A 65 3.11 -4.57 2.48
C ALA A 65 4.01 -5.60 1.77
N LEU A 66 4.04 -5.57 0.44
CA LEU A 66 4.92 -6.42 -0.37
C LEU A 66 6.40 -6.10 -0.14
N ARG A 67 6.77 -4.82 -0.06
CA ARG A 67 8.15 -4.40 0.22
C ARG A 67 8.58 -4.71 1.65
N VAL A 68 7.68 -4.64 2.62
CA VAL A 68 7.90 -5.13 3.99
C VAL A 68 8.15 -6.64 3.97
N ALA A 69 7.33 -7.40 3.23
CA ALA A 69 7.51 -8.84 3.08
C ALA A 69 8.89 -9.18 2.47
N LEU A 70 9.30 -8.51 1.40
CA LEU A 70 10.64 -8.69 0.81
C LEU A 70 11.75 -8.44 1.82
N ARG A 71 11.64 -7.38 2.62
CA ARG A 71 12.64 -7.05 3.63
C ARG A 71 12.71 -8.08 4.75
N CYS A 72 11.67 -8.86 4.98
CA CYS A 72 11.66 -9.95 5.95
C CYS A 72 12.62 -11.08 5.60
N ALA A 73 13.11 -11.20 4.36
CA ALA A 73 14.16 -12.15 3.98
C ALA A 73 15.46 -11.91 4.77
N GLN A 74 15.79 -10.65 5.07
CA GLN A 74 16.99 -10.25 5.80
C GLN A 74 16.68 -9.87 7.25
N ASN A 75 15.49 -9.34 7.51
CA ASN A 75 15.05 -8.83 8.80
C ASN A 75 13.67 -9.39 9.14
N PRO A 76 13.56 -10.62 9.62
CA PRO A 76 12.26 -11.25 9.91
C PRO A 76 11.44 -10.46 10.94
N ILE A 77 10.14 -10.39 10.73
CA ILE A 77 9.18 -9.87 11.71
C ILE A 77 8.57 -11.08 12.42
N PRO A 78 8.85 -11.28 13.73
CA PRO A 78 8.35 -12.41 14.48
C PRO A 78 6.81 -12.50 14.42
N GLY A 79 6.30 -13.70 14.21
CA GLY A 79 4.87 -13.94 14.15
C GLY A 79 4.18 -13.59 12.82
N LEU A 80 4.83 -12.89 11.90
CA LEU A 80 4.24 -12.58 10.59
C LEU A 80 4.10 -13.85 9.74
N LYS A 81 2.86 -14.29 9.53
CA LYS A 81 2.53 -15.56 8.87
C LYS A 81 2.12 -15.40 7.41
N HIS A 82 1.47 -14.30 7.06
CA HIS A 82 0.93 -14.11 5.73
C HIS A 82 0.78 -12.63 5.40
N VAL A 83 0.95 -12.29 4.12
CA VAL A 83 0.74 -10.94 3.60
C VAL A 83 -0.38 -10.94 2.57
N VAL A 84 -1.29 -9.99 2.67
CA VAL A 84 -2.35 -9.78 1.68
C VAL A 84 -2.21 -8.40 1.07
N ALA A 85 -2.06 -8.35 -0.24
CA ALA A 85 -1.91 -7.14 -1.03
C ALA A 85 -3.13 -6.96 -1.94
N ILE A 86 -3.98 -5.98 -1.63
CA ILE A 86 -5.23 -5.70 -2.36
C ILE A 86 -4.99 -4.53 -3.31
N SER A 87 -5.20 -4.75 -4.61
CA SER A 87 -4.93 -3.78 -5.69
C SER A 87 -3.57 -3.08 -5.52
N PRO A 88 -2.45 -3.83 -5.36
CA PRO A 88 -1.14 -3.24 -5.11
C PRO A 88 -0.69 -2.37 -6.28
N VAL A 89 -0.13 -1.19 -5.96
CA VAL A 89 0.57 -0.36 -6.93
C VAL A 89 1.88 -1.08 -7.31
N LEU A 90 1.90 -1.77 -8.46
CA LEU A 90 3.07 -2.50 -8.95
C LEU A 90 3.96 -1.60 -9.81
N ASP A 91 3.36 -0.85 -10.74
CA ASP A 91 4.02 0.22 -11.50
C ASP A 91 3.47 1.58 -11.06
N PRO A 92 4.23 2.34 -10.24
CA PRO A 92 3.79 3.65 -9.77
C PRO A 92 3.67 4.71 -10.86
N GLU A 93 4.54 4.66 -11.89
CA GLU A 93 4.52 5.61 -13.00
C GLU A 93 3.25 5.41 -13.84
N GLU A 94 2.95 4.17 -14.23
CA GLU A 94 1.73 3.84 -14.98
C GLU A 94 0.47 4.10 -14.14
N SER A 95 0.46 3.71 -12.87
CA SER A 95 -0.68 3.95 -11.98
C SER A 95 -0.97 5.43 -11.79
N THR A 96 0.07 6.27 -11.67
CA THR A 96 -0.06 7.74 -11.60
C THR A 96 -0.62 8.31 -12.90
N SER A 97 -0.09 7.86 -14.04
CA SER A 97 -0.56 8.27 -15.37
C SER A 97 -2.04 7.91 -15.58
N ARG A 98 -2.46 6.71 -15.18
CA ARG A 98 -3.87 6.29 -15.25
C ARG A 98 -4.77 7.12 -14.34
N ALA A 99 -4.35 7.36 -13.11
CA ALA A 99 -5.10 8.20 -12.17
C ALA A 99 -5.26 9.63 -12.72
N ASP A 100 -4.23 10.17 -13.37
CA ASP A 100 -4.28 11.51 -14.00
C ASP A 100 -5.20 11.55 -15.24
N ARG A 101 -5.27 10.48 -16.01
CA ARG A 101 -6.21 10.37 -17.15
C ARG A 101 -7.67 10.26 -16.73
N HIS A 102 -7.95 9.81 -15.49
CA HIS A 102 -9.33 9.65 -14.99
C HIS A 102 -9.78 10.89 -14.20
N PRO A 103 -10.67 11.77 -14.75
CA PRO A 103 -10.96 13.08 -14.16
C PRO A 103 -11.46 13.04 -12.72
N VAL A 104 -12.32 12.06 -12.39
CA VAL A 104 -12.91 11.93 -11.04
C VAL A 104 -11.85 11.52 -10.04
N ILE A 105 -11.02 10.53 -10.38
CA ILE A 105 -9.94 10.01 -9.55
C ILE A 105 -8.90 11.11 -9.34
N ARG A 106 -8.43 11.74 -10.41
CA ARG A 106 -7.49 12.86 -10.34
C ARG A 106 -8.00 13.96 -9.41
N ARG A 107 -9.26 14.42 -9.61
CA ARG A 107 -9.85 15.47 -8.76
C ARG A 107 -9.89 15.06 -7.28
N TYR A 108 -10.21 13.81 -7.00
CA TYR A 108 -10.24 13.28 -5.63
C TYR A 108 -8.85 13.31 -5.00
N PHE A 109 -7.83 12.76 -5.70
CA PHE A 109 -6.46 12.73 -5.20
C PHE A 109 -5.91 14.15 -5.02
N MET A 110 -6.05 15.02 -6.00
CA MET A 110 -5.57 16.39 -5.91
C MET A 110 -6.21 17.18 -4.76
N LYS A 111 -7.52 16.99 -4.53
CA LYS A 111 -8.20 17.61 -3.37
C LYS A 111 -7.61 17.12 -2.04
N LYS A 112 -7.37 15.82 -1.90
CA LYS A 112 -6.80 15.24 -0.67
C LYS A 112 -5.37 15.70 -0.47
N TRP A 113 -4.58 15.71 -1.53
CA TRP A 113 -3.17 16.08 -1.47
C TRP A 113 -2.98 17.57 -1.14
N ARG A 114 -3.70 18.47 -1.83
CA ARG A 114 -3.69 19.89 -1.50
C ARG A 114 -4.03 20.13 -0.02
N ARG A 115 -5.07 19.46 0.47
CA ARG A 115 -5.43 19.57 1.89
C ARG A 115 -4.29 19.10 2.80
N SER A 116 -3.64 17.99 2.48
CA SER A 116 -2.55 17.44 3.29
C SER A 116 -1.34 18.37 3.30
N LEU A 117 -0.93 18.91 2.14
CA LEU A 117 0.15 19.87 2.03
C LEU A 117 -0.14 21.16 2.80
N GLY A 118 -1.34 21.73 2.65
CA GLY A 118 -1.73 22.93 3.39
C GLY A 118 -1.73 22.74 4.91
N ILE A 119 -2.16 21.57 5.41
CA ILE A 119 -2.05 21.24 6.83
C ILE A 119 -0.59 21.19 7.27
N LYS A 120 0.27 20.57 6.46
CA LYS A 120 1.70 20.45 6.76
C LYS A 120 2.39 21.81 6.82
N GLU A 121 2.14 22.66 5.84
CA GLU A 121 2.68 24.01 5.77
C GLU A 121 2.26 24.86 6.99
N ALA A 122 0.98 24.79 7.36
CA ALA A 122 0.47 25.50 8.52
C ALA A 122 1.06 25.04 9.86
N LEU A 123 1.39 23.74 9.97
CA LEU A 123 1.99 23.17 11.19
C LEU A 123 3.50 23.45 11.31
N PHE A 124 4.18 23.70 10.21
CA PHE A 124 5.62 23.94 10.16
C PHE A 124 5.94 25.20 9.36
N PRO A 125 5.59 26.40 9.90
CA PRO A 125 5.80 27.66 9.21
C PRO A 125 7.29 27.88 8.89
N GLY A 126 7.56 28.35 7.68
CA GLY A 126 8.92 28.63 7.19
C GLY A 126 9.71 27.41 6.73
N LEU A 127 9.23 26.18 6.98
CA LEU A 127 9.89 24.96 6.50
C LEU A 127 9.44 24.62 5.07
N TYR A 128 8.21 24.92 4.72
CA TYR A 128 7.60 24.60 3.43
C TYR A 128 6.95 25.82 2.80
N ASP A 129 7.00 25.88 1.47
CA ASP A 129 6.24 26.79 0.63
C ASP A 129 5.56 25.92 -0.47
N PHE A 130 4.34 25.47 -0.19
CA PHE A 130 3.57 24.65 -1.11
C PHE A 130 2.64 25.47 -2.03
N GLY A 131 2.53 26.78 -1.85
CA GLY A 131 1.67 27.65 -2.65
C GLY A 131 1.74 27.35 -4.15
N PRO A 132 2.94 27.37 -4.79
CA PRO A 132 3.07 27.05 -6.21
C PRO A 132 2.65 25.62 -6.60
N LEU A 133 2.76 24.65 -5.67
CA LEU A 133 2.37 23.27 -5.91
C LEU A 133 0.84 23.09 -5.88
N LEU A 134 0.15 23.90 -5.08
CA LEU A 134 -1.32 23.82 -4.94
C LEU A 134 -2.06 24.25 -6.21
N GLU A 135 -1.41 24.99 -7.09
CA GLU A 135 -1.96 25.42 -8.40
C GLU A 135 -1.86 24.32 -9.48
N LEU A 136 -1.01 23.33 -9.28
CA LEU A 136 -0.82 22.23 -10.22
C LEU A 136 -2.08 21.37 -10.31
N LYS A 137 -2.35 20.80 -11.51
CA LYS A 137 -3.63 20.14 -11.83
C LYS A 137 -3.52 18.63 -11.96
N THR A 138 -2.29 18.09 -11.95
CA THR A 138 -2.04 16.65 -12.12
C THR A 138 -1.20 16.10 -10.97
N ILE A 139 -1.39 14.81 -10.68
CA ILE A 139 -0.63 14.10 -9.65
C ILE A 139 0.84 14.07 -10.05
N GLN A 140 1.13 13.78 -11.33
CA GLN A 140 2.50 13.72 -11.84
C GLN A 140 3.22 15.05 -11.69
N ALA A 141 2.65 16.16 -12.18
CA ALA A 141 3.29 17.48 -12.09
C ALA A 141 3.51 17.90 -10.62
N THR A 142 2.56 17.59 -9.73
CA THR A 142 2.71 17.87 -8.30
C THR A 142 3.82 17.01 -7.69
N THR A 143 3.93 15.73 -8.07
CA THR A 143 5.03 14.86 -7.65
C THR A 143 6.38 15.43 -8.10
N GLU A 144 6.52 15.77 -9.37
CA GLU A 144 7.77 16.33 -9.92
C GLU A 144 8.20 17.61 -9.19
N ALA A 145 7.26 18.54 -8.99
CA ALA A 145 7.54 19.80 -8.32
C ALA A 145 7.90 19.60 -6.83
N LEU A 146 7.21 18.66 -6.14
CA LEU A 146 7.49 18.32 -4.76
C LEU A 146 8.89 17.71 -4.62
N LEU A 147 9.22 16.73 -5.46
CA LEU A 147 10.52 16.06 -5.42
C LEU A 147 11.66 17.03 -5.70
N LYS A 148 11.52 17.90 -6.72
CA LYS A 148 12.53 18.90 -7.08
C LYS A 148 12.85 19.86 -5.93
N ARG A 149 11.85 20.19 -5.09
CA ARG A 149 12.02 21.18 -3.98
C ARG A 149 12.42 20.55 -2.66
N TYR A 150 11.99 19.32 -2.39
CA TYR A 150 12.02 18.76 -1.05
C TYR A 150 12.56 17.34 -0.98
N SER A 151 13.24 16.84 -2.02
CA SER A 151 13.86 15.53 -1.99
C SER A 151 15.19 15.48 -2.73
N ASP A 152 15.96 14.43 -2.51
CA ASP A 152 17.23 14.15 -3.20
C ASP A 152 17.04 13.29 -4.46
N TYR A 153 15.80 13.01 -4.89
CA TYR A 153 15.54 12.24 -6.10
C TYR A 153 15.84 13.06 -7.34
N PRO A 154 16.71 12.56 -8.26
CA PRO A 154 17.07 13.29 -9.49
C PRO A 154 15.86 13.56 -10.40
N SER A 155 14.90 12.66 -10.43
CA SER A 155 13.69 12.77 -11.24
C SER A 155 12.49 12.02 -10.60
N ALA A 156 11.28 12.31 -11.06
CA ALA A 156 10.10 11.55 -10.71
C ALA A 156 10.20 10.08 -11.13
N ARG A 157 10.87 9.81 -12.26
CA ARG A 157 11.12 8.44 -12.74
C ARG A 157 11.99 7.65 -11.77
N ASP A 158 13.08 8.24 -11.27
CA ASP A 158 13.94 7.58 -10.29
C ASP A 158 13.21 7.34 -8.96
N TYR A 159 12.37 8.27 -8.57
CA TYR A 159 11.48 8.11 -7.43
C TYR A 159 10.49 6.95 -7.62
N PHE A 160 9.79 6.87 -8.76
CA PHE A 160 8.86 5.78 -9.03
C PHE A 160 9.57 4.43 -9.09
N ARG A 161 10.75 4.35 -9.72
CA ARG A 161 11.58 3.14 -9.75
C ARG A 161 11.95 2.63 -8.36
N ALA A 162 12.14 3.52 -7.39
CA ALA A 162 12.53 3.13 -6.02
C ALA A 162 11.48 2.26 -5.30
N TYR A 163 10.23 2.21 -5.80
CA TYR A 163 9.18 1.35 -5.24
C TYR A 163 8.34 0.61 -6.30
N THR A 164 8.85 0.51 -7.52
CA THR A 164 8.27 -0.37 -8.56
C THR A 164 8.47 -1.83 -8.21
N LEU A 165 7.43 -2.65 -8.44
CA LEU A 165 7.37 -4.07 -8.09
C LEU A 165 6.97 -4.95 -9.29
N THR A 166 7.37 -4.59 -10.49
CA THR A 166 7.10 -5.36 -11.71
C THR A 166 8.18 -6.43 -11.99
N GLY A 167 7.89 -7.35 -12.91
CA GLY A 167 8.84 -8.38 -13.35
C GLY A 167 9.30 -9.30 -12.21
N ASP A 168 10.59 -9.33 -11.96
CA ASP A 168 11.23 -10.22 -10.98
C ASP A 168 11.27 -9.65 -9.55
N ALA A 169 10.77 -8.44 -9.35
CA ALA A 169 10.90 -7.74 -8.06
C ALA A 169 10.30 -8.49 -6.86
N LEU A 170 9.31 -9.35 -7.10
CA LEU A 170 8.63 -10.15 -6.07
C LEU A 170 9.09 -11.62 -6.03
N SER A 171 10.07 -12.04 -6.84
CA SER A 171 10.51 -13.43 -6.93
C SER A 171 11.14 -13.96 -5.63
N GLY A 172 11.67 -13.07 -4.80
CA GLY A 172 12.30 -13.37 -3.51
C GLY A 172 11.40 -13.21 -2.28
N LEU A 173 10.07 -13.19 -2.43
CA LEU A 173 9.15 -13.11 -1.29
C LEU A 173 9.34 -14.32 -0.35
N PRO A 174 9.74 -14.10 0.91
CA PRO A 174 10.02 -15.20 1.85
C PRO A 174 8.77 -15.70 2.58
N LEU A 175 7.65 -14.99 2.45
CA LEU A 175 6.42 -15.26 3.19
C LEU A 175 5.28 -15.64 2.24
N PRO A 176 4.38 -16.53 2.64
CA PRO A 176 3.13 -16.77 1.93
C PRO A 176 2.39 -15.45 1.70
N THR A 177 2.02 -15.21 0.47
CA THR A 177 1.45 -13.92 0.07
C THR A 177 0.25 -14.12 -0.87
N THR A 178 -0.79 -13.34 -0.67
CA THR A 178 -1.95 -13.29 -1.57
C THR A 178 -2.07 -11.90 -2.19
N LEU A 179 -2.06 -11.82 -3.51
CA LEU A 179 -2.36 -10.60 -4.27
C LEU A 179 -3.80 -10.70 -4.79
N LEU A 180 -4.62 -9.70 -4.47
CA LEU A 180 -5.96 -9.56 -5.00
C LEU A 180 -6.01 -8.40 -5.99
N ALA A 181 -6.44 -8.67 -7.21
CA ALA A 181 -6.56 -7.69 -8.29
C ALA A 181 -7.96 -7.72 -8.92
N ALA A 182 -8.37 -6.64 -9.56
CA ALA A 182 -9.57 -6.58 -10.37
C ALA A 182 -9.20 -6.29 -11.84
N ALA A 183 -9.85 -7.00 -12.77
CA ALA A 183 -9.61 -6.79 -14.19
C ALA A 183 -10.10 -5.43 -14.69
N ASP A 184 -11.09 -4.87 -13.99
CA ASP A 184 -11.72 -3.57 -14.27
C ASP A 184 -11.14 -2.42 -13.41
N ASP A 185 -10.00 -2.62 -12.74
CA ASP A 185 -9.37 -1.55 -11.94
C ASP A 185 -8.91 -0.39 -12.87
N PRO A 186 -9.43 0.83 -12.69
CA PRO A 186 -9.06 1.95 -13.54
C PRO A 186 -7.65 2.50 -13.28
N ILE A 187 -7.03 2.15 -12.15
CA ILE A 187 -5.73 2.65 -11.70
C ILE A 187 -4.65 1.60 -11.87
N ILE A 188 -4.89 0.38 -11.38
CA ILE A 188 -3.90 -0.70 -11.40
C ILE A 188 -4.23 -1.66 -12.55
N PRO A 189 -3.45 -1.64 -13.63
CA PRO A 189 -3.76 -2.48 -14.78
C PRO A 189 -3.49 -3.96 -14.49
N VAL A 190 -4.41 -4.82 -14.88
CA VAL A 190 -4.31 -6.27 -14.65
C VAL A 190 -3.11 -6.91 -15.35
N HIS A 191 -2.58 -6.29 -16.40
CA HIS A 191 -1.40 -6.81 -17.10
C HIS A 191 -0.12 -6.75 -16.25
N ASP A 192 -0.03 -5.84 -15.28
CA ASP A 192 1.11 -5.78 -14.34
C ASP A 192 1.26 -7.09 -13.56
N PHE A 193 0.15 -7.78 -13.27
CA PHE A 193 0.16 -9.05 -12.56
C PHE A 193 0.59 -10.24 -13.42
N ARG A 194 0.38 -10.17 -14.75
CA ARG A 194 0.71 -11.25 -15.67
C ARG A 194 2.22 -11.38 -15.89
N GLY A 195 2.96 -10.29 -15.73
CA GLY A 195 4.42 -10.25 -15.92
C GLY A 195 5.22 -10.56 -14.67
N LEU A 196 4.58 -10.84 -13.53
CA LEU A 196 5.26 -11.10 -12.27
C LEU A 196 5.87 -12.51 -12.23
N ARG A 197 7.13 -12.60 -11.80
CA ARG A 197 7.72 -13.85 -11.32
C ARG A 197 7.53 -13.96 -9.81
N LEU A 198 6.83 -15.00 -9.40
CA LEU A 198 6.40 -15.16 -8.01
C LEU A 198 6.84 -16.54 -7.48
N PRO A 199 7.20 -16.65 -6.20
CA PRO A 199 7.47 -17.93 -5.57
C PRO A 199 6.17 -18.77 -5.46
N PRO A 200 6.27 -20.12 -5.35
CA PRO A 200 5.10 -21.01 -5.26
C PRO A 200 4.17 -20.71 -4.08
N SER A 201 4.68 -20.08 -3.03
CA SER A 201 3.89 -19.65 -1.85
C SER A 201 3.07 -18.37 -2.08
N THR A 202 3.15 -17.77 -3.27
CA THR A 202 2.43 -16.54 -3.61
C THR A 202 1.30 -16.83 -4.59
N HIS A 203 0.10 -16.38 -4.24
CA HIS A 203 -1.10 -16.58 -5.03
C HIS A 203 -1.64 -15.24 -5.55
N VAL A 204 -2.00 -15.20 -6.85
CA VAL A 204 -2.68 -14.07 -7.47
C VAL A 204 -4.13 -14.42 -7.74
N VAL A 205 -5.05 -13.66 -7.19
CA VAL A 205 -6.48 -13.78 -7.42
C VAL A 205 -6.93 -12.57 -8.24
N VAL A 206 -7.40 -12.82 -9.46
CA VAL A 206 -7.94 -11.75 -10.33
C VAL A 206 -9.45 -11.88 -10.40
N CYS A 207 -10.16 -10.89 -9.87
CA CYS A 207 -11.61 -10.78 -10.00
C CYS A 207 -11.97 -10.09 -11.31
N PRO A 208 -13.01 -10.55 -12.05
CA PRO A 208 -13.47 -9.87 -13.24
C PRO A 208 -13.89 -8.41 -12.95
N HIS A 209 -14.57 -8.21 -11.82
CA HIS A 209 -15.07 -6.93 -11.35
C HIS A 209 -14.61 -6.69 -9.92
N GLY A 210 -14.27 -5.46 -9.59
CA GLY A 210 -13.80 -5.07 -8.26
C GLY A 210 -13.46 -3.59 -8.18
N GLY A 211 -13.21 -2.96 -9.32
CA GLY A 211 -12.71 -1.60 -9.38
C GLY A 211 -11.44 -1.42 -8.55
N HIS A 212 -11.15 -0.19 -8.15
CA HIS A 212 -9.99 0.07 -7.29
C HIS A 212 -10.35 -0.10 -5.82
N ASN A 213 -10.02 -1.25 -5.24
CA ASN A 213 -10.25 -1.61 -3.82
C ASN A 213 -11.71 -1.81 -3.39
N GLY A 214 -12.68 -1.81 -4.28
CA GLY A 214 -14.09 -1.98 -3.92
C GLY A 214 -14.44 -3.45 -3.69
N PHE A 215 -14.28 -4.27 -4.73
CA PHE A 215 -14.65 -5.69 -4.77
C PHE A 215 -16.05 -5.95 -4.20
N LEU A 216 -17.00 -5.07 -4.54
CA LEU A 216 -18.35 -5.11 -3.99
C LEU A 216 -19.15 -6.25 -4.63
N GLU A 217 -19.75 -7.09 -3.80
CA GLU A 217 -20.58 -8.22 -4.21
C GLU A 217 -21.96 -8.21 -3.53
N GLY A 218 -22.92 -8.80 -4.22
CA GLY A 218 -24.28 -9.01 -3.73
C GLY A 218 -25.07 -7.73 -3.50
N ILE A 219 -26.34 -7.91 -3.09
CA ILE A 219 -27.29 -6.81 -2.85
C ILE A 219 -26.85 -5.91 -1.67
N ARG A 220 -26.11 -6.46 -0.72
CA ARG A 220 -25.62 -5.74 0.47
C ARG A 220 -24.36 -4.94 0.20
N LEU A 221 -23.81 -4.98 -1.00
CA LEU A 221 -22.58 -4.30 -1.40
C LEU A 221 -21.43 -4.51 -0.39
N CYS A 222 -21.27 -5.75 0.07
CA CYS A 222 -20.13 -6.13 0.92
C CYS A 222 -18.89 -6.34 0.07
N SER A 223 -17.73 -5.91 0.54
CA SER A 223 -16.50 -6.22 -0.15
C SER A 223 -16.16 -7.70 0.01
N ARG A 224 -15.85 -8.39 -1.10
CA ARG A 224 -15.48 -9.80 -1.12
C ARG A 224 -14.39 -10.13 -0.09
N TYR A 225 -13.36 -9.32 0.01
CA TYR A 225 -12.28 -9.54 0.97
C TYR A 225 -12.71 -9.45 2.45
N GLU A 226 -13.87 -8.82 2.76
CA GLU A 226 -14.40 -8.85 4.13
C GLU A 226 -14.90 -10.23 4.54
N GLN A 227 -15.22 -11.08 3.57
CA GLN A 227 -15.60 -12.48 3.79
C GLN A 227 -14.38 -13.39 3.63
N ASP A 228 -13.61 -13.22 2.56
CA ASP A 228 -12.50 -14.13 2.21
C ASP A 228 -11.34 -14.07 3.20
N LEU A 229 -11.01 -12.87 3.75
CA LEU A 229 -9.83 -12.72 4.63
C LEU A 229 -9.98 -13.43 5.97
N PRO A 230 -11.11 -13.33 6.71
CA PRO A 230 -11.27 -14.10 7.94
C PRO A 230 -11.13 -15.61 7.70
N ASP A 231 -11.75 -16.13 6.63
CA ASP A 231 -11.70 -17.55 6.29
C ASP A 231 -10.28 -17.99 5.86
N LEU A 232 -9.55 -17.14 5.15
CA LEU A 232 -8.15 -17.39 4.81
C LEU A 232 -7.28 -17.49 6.07
N PHE A 233 -7.43 -16.56 6.98
CA PHE A 233 -6.63 -16.52 8.21
C PHE A 233 -6.96 -17.68 9.15
N ASP A 234 -8.23 -18.02 9.31
CA ASP A 234 -8.65 -19.18 10.09
C ASP A 234 -8.06 -20.48 9.53
N ARG A 235 -8.03 -20.65 8.20
CA ARG A 235 -7.38 -21.81 7.56
C ARG A 235 -5.87 -21.86 7.81
N ILE A 236 -5.20 -20.71 7.76
CA ILE A 236 -3.75 -20.63 8.03
C ILE A 236 -3.46 -21.00 9.49
N LEU A 237 -4.31 -20.57 10.41
CA LEU A 237 -4.17 -20.88 11.84
C LEU A 237 -4.49 -22.34 12.17
N ALA A 238 -5.43 -22.95 11.45
CA ALA A 238 -5.82 -24.34 11.63
C ALA A 238 -4.84 -25.33 10.96
N ALA A 239 -4.01 -24.87 10.03
CA ALA A 239 -3.01 -25.72 9.38
C ALA A 239 -1.99 -26.18 10.43
N PRO A 240 -1.70 -27.50 10.56
CA PRO A 240 -0.66 -27.98 11.46
C PRO A 240 0.66 -27.31 11.09
N SER A 241 1.38 -26.82 12.10
CA SER A 241 2.72 -26.26 11.92
C SER A 241 3.58 -27.36 11.28
N GLY A 242 3.74 -27.29 9.96
CA GLY A 242 4.53 -28.28 9.23
C GLY A 242 5.92 -28.36 9.86
N SER A 243 6.28 -29.54 10.28
CA SER A 243 7.66 -29.91 10.62
C SER A 243 8.54 -29.58 9.41
N SER A 244 9.37 -28.57 9.56
CA SER A 244 10.48 -28.24 8.65
C SER A 244 11.50 -29.33 8.65
#